data_f889429137ff221ca06bdfc20b1cf69c
#
_entry.id   f889429137ff221ca06bdfc20b1cf69c
#
_cell.length_a   1.000
_cell.length_b   1.000
_cell.length_c   1.000
_cell.angle_alpha   90.00
_cell.angle_beta   90.00
_cell.angle_gamma   90.00
#
_symmetry.space_group_name_H-M   'P 1'
#
loop_
_entity.id
_entity.type
_entity.pdbx_description
1 polymer ?
#
loop_
_entity_poly.entity_id
_entity_poly.type
_entity_poly.pdbx_seq_one_letter_code
_entity_poly.pdbx_strand_id
1 'polypeptide(L)'
;MRGGGSQSARLTLGLVAAASQVRQLISAQNVIIKAGLYSVGGKFADSLVNMNWDSLVQSDDMLRLNCYDSVMTPVFSEEIELSRKSGDSIGSTVECVIEGLPMGVGEPWFDGLEPALARVMMAIPGARAVEFSKGFQSSSMKGSEHNDAWTIRAGQISPSSDSGNLPDGALGGRSTGAPLHMVVHFKPPSSISKTQTTLHLPSGAKTPLKIKGRHDPVIGPRAVPVVEASAILVIADLIEMAKEE
;
A
#
# COMPACT_ATOMS: atom_id res chain seq x y z
N MET A 1 -5.15 -3.24 29.49
CA MET A 1 -5.77 -3.98 28.39
C MET A 1 -4.69 -4.81 27.70
N ARG A 2 -4.93 -6.10 27.44
CA ARG A 2 -3.97 -6.92 26.67
C ARG A 2 -4.30 -6.81 25.19
N GLY A 3 -3.36 -6.31 24.35
CA GLY A 3 -3.53 -6.07 22.92
C GLY A 3 -3.93 -4.64 22.57
N GLY A 4 -4.01 -4.31 21.29
CA GLY A 4 -4.24 -2.93 20.80
C GLY A 4 -5.68 -2.43 20.89
N GLY A 5 -6.65 -3.26 21.30
CA GLY A 5 -8.07 -2.88 21.33
C GLY A 5 -8.55 -2.32 20.00
N SER A 6 -9.28 -1.20 20.03
CA SER A 6 -9.77 -0.48 18.84
C SER A 6 -8.67 0.11 17.95
N GLN A 7 -7.43 0.13 18.42
CA GLN A 7 -6.27 0.61 17.63
C GLN A 7 -5.51 -0.55 16.95
N SER A 8 -6.01 -1.77 17.07
CA SER A 8 -5.37 -2.96 16.51
C SER A 8 -5.71 -3.12 15.03
N ALA A 9 -4.70 -3.36 14.19
CA ALA A 9 -4.91 -3.77 12.81
C ALA A 9 -5.70 -5.09 12.63
N ARG A 10 -5.95 -5.86 13.71
CA ARG A 10 -6.81 -7.05 13.66
C ARG A 10 -8.25 -6.74 13.29
N LEU A 11 -8.73 -5.51 13.51
CA LEU A 11 -10.07 -5.07 13.11
C LEU A 11 -10.25 -5.03 11.60
N THR A 12 -9.16 -4.93 10.83
CA THR A 12 -9.21 -4.93 9.36
C THR A 12 -9.56 -6.28 8.76
N LEU A 13 -9.67 -7.35 9.57
CA LEU A 13 -10.14 -8.66 9.10
C LEU A 13 -11.50 -8.58 8.40
N GLY A 14 -12.40 -7.73 8.90
CA GLY A 14 -13.71 -7.49 8.29
C GLY A 14 -13.60 -6.88 6.88
N LEU A 15 -12.65 -5.96 6.67
CA LEU A 15 -12.38 -5.37 5.34
C LEU A 15 -11.89 -6.44 4.35
N VAL A 16 -10.96 -7.29 4.78
CA VAL A 16 -10.41 -8.37 3.93
C VAL A 16 -11.51 -9.38 3.57
N ALA A 17 -12.36 -9.74 4.52
CA ALA A 17 -13.50 -10.63 4.26
C ALA A 17 -14.51 -10.01 3.29
N ALA A 18 -14.88 -8.74 3.47
CA ALA A 18 -15.77 -8.03 2.56
C ALA A 18 -15.19 -7.92 1.15
N ALA A 19 -13.92 -7.53 1.03
CA ALA A 19 -13.24 -7.43 -0.26
C ALA A 19 -13.20 -8.76 -1.03
N SER A 20 -13.09 -9.91 -0.34
CA SER A 20 -13.11 -11.22 -0.98
C SER A 20 -14.44 -11.51 -1.70
N GLN A 21 -15.55 -10.99 -1.18
CA GLN A 21 -16.88 -11.12 -1.80
C GLN A 21 -17.02 -10.15 -3.00
N VAL A 22 -16.52 -8.94 -2.84
CA VAL A 22 -16.64 -7.86 -3.84
C VAL A 22 -15.65 -8.04 -5.01
N ARG A 23 -14.55 -8.74 -4.81
CA ARG A 23 -13.53 -8.98 -5.84
C ARG A 23 -14.09 -9.47 -7.17
N GLN A 24 -15.13 -10.30 -7.16
CA GLN A 24 -15.74 -10.83 -8.37
C GLN A 24 -16.37 -9.71 -9.23
N LEU A 25 -16.90 -8.66 -8.62
CA LEU A 25 -17.52 -7.53 -9.34
C LEU A 25 -16.48 -6.78 -10.18
N ILE A 26 -15.31 -6.51 -9.62
CA ILE A 26 -14.23 -5.81 -10.33
C ILE A 26 -13.54 -6.71 -11.36
N SER A 27 -13.36 -8.01 -11.06
CA SER A 27 -12.76 -8.99 -11.98
C SER A 27 -13.62 -9.17 -13.23
N ALA A 28 -14.94 -9.11 -13.11
CA ALA A 28 -15.85 -9.16 -14.25
C ALA A 28 -15.68 -8.00 -15.24
N GLN A 29 -15.00 -6.92 -14.81
CA GLN A 29 -14.65 -5.76 -15.62
C GLN A 29 -13.18 -5.74 -16.05
N ASN A 30 -12.46 -6.85 -15.88
CA ASN A 30 -11.02 -6.99 -16.14
C ASN A 30 -10.14 -6.06 -15.29
N VAL A 31 -10.63 -5.56 -14.16
CA VAL A 31 -9.81 -4.78 -13.23
C VAL A 31 -9.01 -5.73 -12.34
N ILE A 32 -7.70 -5.54 -12.33
CA ILE A 32 -6.75 -6.33 -11.54
C ILE A 32 -6.17 -5.42 -10.47
N ILE A 33 -6.22 -5.86 -9.21
CA ILE A 33 -5.62 -5.16 -8.08
C ILE A 33 -4.65 -6.10 -7.39
N LYS A 34 -3.41 -5.67 -7.25
CA LYS A 34 -2.33 -6.39 -6.61
C LYS A 34 -1.61 -5.52 -5.61
N ALA A 35 -1.30 -6.06 -4.44
CA ALA A 35 -0.45 -5.41 -3.47
C ALA A 35 0.69 -6.32 -3.04
N GLY A 36 1.84 -5.72 -2.69
CA GLY A 36 3.03 -6.46 -2.26
C GLY A 36 3.88 -5.65 -1.28
N LEU A 37 4.68 -6.34 -0.49
CA LEU A 37 5.69 -5.72 0.35
C LEU A 37 6.78 -5.11 -0.55
N TYR A 38 6.91 -3.79 -0.50
CA TYR A 38 7.80 -3.05 -1.38
C TYR A 38 9.10 -2.65 -0.70
N SER A 39 9.08 -2.30 0.59
CA SER A 39 10.32 -2.04 1.31
C SER A 39 10.27 -2.44 2.79
N VAL A 40 11.45 -2.71 3.33
CA VAL A 40 11.71 -2.88 4.77
C VAL A 40 12.97 -2.12 5.13
N GLY A 41 12.87 -1.20 6.11
CA GLY A 41 14.02 -0.44 6.61
C GLY A 41 14.74 0.39 5.55
N GLY A 42 14.05 0.84 4.51
CA GLY A 42 14.62 1.64 3.43
C GLY A 42 15.35 0.82 2.35
N LYS A 43 15.27 -0.50 2.38
CA LYS A 43 15.67 -1.39 1.28
C LYS A 43 14.44 -1.69 0.44
N PHE A 44 14.54 -1.61 -0.89
CA PHE A 44 13.40 -1.68 -1.81
C PHE A 44 13.47 -2.91 -2.69
N ALA A 45 12.33 -3.53 -2.93
CA ALA A 45 12.11 -4.55 -3.93
C ALA A 45 11.87 -3.92 -5.31
N ASP A 46 11.88 -4.74 -6.35
CA ASP A 46 11.40 -4.33 -7.65
C ASP A 46 9.90 -4.01 -7.59
N SER A 47 9.49 -2.98 -8.34
CA SER A 47 8.08 -2.55 -8.37
C SER A 47 7.19 -3.59 -9.04
N LEU A 48 5.97 -3.74 -8.51
CA LEU A 48 4.93 -4.61 -9.04
C LEU A 48 4.53 -4.26 -10.48
N VAL A 49 4.71 -3.00 -10.88
CA VAL A 49 4.42 -2.52 -12.24
C VAL A 49 5.28 -3.22 -13.30
N ASN A 50 6.49 -3.63 -12.93
CA ASN A 50 7.43 -4.30 -13.83
C ASN A 50 7.28 -5.83 -13.83
N MET A 51 6.36 -6.38 -13.04
CA MET A 51 6.24 -7.82 -12.85
C MET A 51 5.38 -8.50 -13.91
N ASN A 52 5.86 -9.60 -14.44
CA ASN A 52 5.05 -10.51 -15.23
C ASN A 52 4.37 -11.52 -14.30
N TRP A 53 3.12 -11.26 -13.98
CA TRP A 53 2.31 -12.08 -13.07
C TRP A 53 2.11 -13.51 -13.53
N ASP A 54 2.01 -13.75 -14.85
CA ASP A 54 1.73 -15.07 -15.43
C ASP A 54 2.92 -16.03 -15.29
N SER A 55 4.13 -15.48 -15.22
CA SER A 55 5.36 -16.26 -15.09
C SER A 55 5.94 -16.29 -13.66
N LEU A 56 5.28 -15.63 -12.71
CA LEU A 56 5.81 -15.49 -11.35
C LEU A 56 5.73 -16.80 -10.57
N VAL A 57 6.90 -17.36 -10.24
CA VAL A 57 7.04 -18.51 -9.33
C VAL A 57 7.31 -17.99 -7.93
N GLN A 58 6.41 -18.27 -6.99
CA GLN A 58 6.51 -17.83 -5.60
C GLN A 58 7.06 -18.94 -4.71
N SER A 59 8.08 -18.60 -3.90
CA SER A 59 8.54 -19.45 -2.81
C SER A 59 7.71 -19.25 -1.54
N ASP A 60 7.79 -20.19 -0.59
CA ASP A 60 7.10 -20.07 0.70
C ASP A 60 7.49 -18.79 1.47
N ASP A 61 8.75 -18.37 1.37
CA ASP A 61 9.22 -17.13 1.99
C ASP A 61 8.62 -15.87 1.32
N MET A 62 8.51 -15.87 -0.01
CA MET A 62 7.82 -14.81 -0.75
C MET A 62 6.36 -14.71 -0.33
N LEU A 63 5.65 -15.83 -0.24
CA LEU A 63 4.27 -15.91 0.22
C LEU A 63 4.14 -15.43 1.67
N ARG A 64 5.04 -15.84 2.56
CA ARG A 64 5.04 -15.45 3.98
C ARG A 64 5.21 -13.95 4.17
N LEU A 65 6.03 -13.30 3.36
CA LEU A 65 6.27 -11.85 3.41
C LEU A 65 5.33 -11.05 2.51
N ASN A 66 4.58 -11.71 1.62
CA ASN A 66 3.87 -11.05 0.52
C ASN A 66 4.81 -10.15 -0.30
N CYS A 67 6.05 -10.61 -0.52
CA CYS A 67 7.07 -9.96 -1.34
C CYS A 67 7.23 -10.77 -2.62
N TYR A 68 7.13 -10.11 -3.76
CA TYR A 68 7.19 -10.79 -5.06
C TYR A 68 8.58 -10.73 -5.71
N ASP A 69 9.56 -10.11 -5.05
CA ASP A 69 10.96 -10.07 -5.46
C ASP A 69 11.76 -11.17 -4.74
N SER A 70 12.23 -12.15 -5.51
CA SER A 70 13.00 -13.28 -4.99
C SER A 70 14.38 -12.89 -4.46
N VAL A 71 14.96 -11.80 -4.95
CA VAL A 71 16.27 -11.28 -4.53
C VAL A 71 16.12 -10.52 -3.21
N MET A 72 15.08 -9.71 -3.07
CA MET A 72 14.87 -8.89 -1.88
C MET A 72 14.18 -9.63 -0.74
N THR A 73 13.45 -10.70 -0.99
CA THR A 73 12.79 -11.51 0.05
C THR A 73 13.75 -11.96 1.16
N PRO A 74 14.92 -12.57 0.89
CA PRO A 74 15.88 -12.93 1.95
C PRO A 74 16.44 -11.71 2.66
N VAL A 75 16.68 -10.61 1.97
CA VAL A 75 17.17 -9.34 2.56
C VAL A 75 16.15 -8.80 3.56
N PHE A 76 14.88 -8.78 3.19
CA PHE A 76 13.80 -8.36 4.10
C PHE A 76 13.65 -9.29 5.30
N SER A 77 13.77 -10.61 5.09
CA SER A 77 13.76 -11.59 6.17
C SER A 77 14.88 -11.34 7.19
N GLU A 78 16.08 -11.02 6.72
CA GLU A 78 17.22 -10.71 7.57
C GLU A 78 16.98 -9.43 8.38
N GLU A 79 16.54 -8.33 7.75
CA GLU A 79 16.26 -7.06 8.44
C GLU A 79 15.19 -7.20 9.53
N ILE A 80 14.14 -7.96 9.22
CA ILE A 80 13.05 -8.24 10.18
C ILE A 80 13.60 -9.07 11.36
N GLU A 81 14.45 -10.06 11.09
CA GLU A 81 15.02 -10.91 12.13
C GLU A 81 16.02 -10.15 13.01
N LEU A 82 16.83 -9.26 12.44
CA LEU A 82 17.74 -8.37 13.18
C LEU A 82 16.97 -7.46 14.11
N SER A 83 15.87 -6.86 13.63
CA SER A 83 14.99 -6.03 14.46
C SER A 83 14.33 -6.84 15.58
N ARG A 84 13.88 -8.06 15.29
CA ARG A 84 13.31 -8.97 16.28
C ARG A 84 14.32 -9.35 17.36
N LYS A 85 15.56 -9.70 16.99
CA LYS A 85 16.63 -10.09 17.92
C LYS A 85 17.06 -8.94 18.83
N SER A 86 17.08 -7.70 18.32
CA SER A 86 17.38 -6.51 19.11
C SER A 86 16.24 -6.07 20.03
N GLY A 87 15.05 -6.70 19.92
CA GLY A 87 13.86 -6.30 20.65
C GLY A 87 13.25 -4.99 20.16
N ASP A 88 13.58 -4.59 18.95
CA ASP A 88 13.14 -3.36 18.28
C ASP A 88 12.11 -3.65 17.16
N SER A 89 11.77 -2.66 16.39
CA SER A 89 10.87 -2.74 15.25
C SER A 89 11.39 -1.89 14.09
N ILE A 90 10.90 -2.16 12.88
CA ILE A 90 11.35 -1.52 11.65
C ILE A 90 10.15 -1.09 10.80
N GLY A 91 10.31 0.02 10.07
CA GLY A 91 9.32 0.54 9.12
C GLY A 91 9.30 -0.26 7.82
N SER A 92 8.21 -0.11 7.07
CA SER A 92 7.99 -0.82 5.81
C SER A 92 7.04 -0.07 4.91
N THR A 93 7.06 -0.37 3.62
CA THR A 93 6.06 0.12 2.66
C THR A 93 5.38 -1.04 1.94
N VAL A 94 4.14 -0.81 1.56
CA VAL A 94 3.35 -1.70 0.74
C VAL A 94 3.00 -0.97 -0.54
N GLU A 95 3.33 -1.55 -1.67
CA GLU A 95 2.95 -1.09 -2.99
C GLU A 95 1.62 -1.74 -3.40
N CYS A 96 0.80 -0.99 -4.12
CA CYS A 96 -0.43 -1.49 -4.72
C CYS A 96 -0.59 -0.94 -6.14
N VAL A 97 -0.91 -1.81 -7.08
CA VAL A 97 -1.14 -1.48 -8.49
C VAL A 97 -2.56 -1.87 -8.87
N ILE A 98 -3.24 -0.97 -9.58
CA ILE A 98 -4.58 -1.16 -10.12
C ILE A 98 -4.49 -1.04 -11.64
N GLU A 99 -4.81 -2.11 -12.35
CA GLU A 99 -4.77 -2.20 -13.80
C GLU A 99 -6.16 -2.47 -14.37
N GLY A 100 -6.37 -2.07 -15.62
CA GLY A 100 -7.62 -2.32 -16.33
C GLY A 100 -8.79 -1.45 -15.89
N LEU A 101 -8.56 -0.42 -15.06
CA LEU A 101 -9.62 0.50 -14.66
C LEU A 101 -10.06 1.32 -15.87
N PRO A 102 -11.36 1.33 -16.24
CA PRO A 102 -11.86 2.15 -17.33
C PRO A 102 -11.55 3.63 -17.14
N MET A 103 -11.39 4.38 -18.23
CA MET A 103 -11.23 5.84 -18.17
C MET A 103 -12.49 6.48 -17.60
N GLY A 104 -12.33 7.49 -16.74
CA GLY A 104 -13.40 8.34 -16.23
C GLY A 104 -14.01 7.88 -14.91
N VAL A 105 -13.55 6.78 -14.32
CA VAL A 105 -14.01 6.31 -12.99
C VAL A 105 -13.49 7.24 -11.88
N GLY A 106 -14.38 7.69 -11.02
CA GLY A 106 -14.13 8.64 -9.93
C GLY A 106 -14.77 10.00 -10.18
N GLU A 107 -14.72 10.87 -9.18
CA GLU A 107 -15.32 12.18 -9.17
C GLU A 107 -14.28 13.30 -9.01
N PRO A 108 -14.60 14.55 -9.31
CA PRO A 108 -13.73 15.67 -8.95
C PRO A 108 -13.61 15.85 -7.44
N TRP A 109 -12.51 16.47 -6.99
CA TRP A 109 -12.29 16.91 -5.61
C TRP A 109 -12.26 15.77 -4.59
N PHE A 110 -13.11 15.85 -3.55
CA PHE A 110 -13.06 15.01 -2.36
C PHE A 110 -13.45 13.55 -2.62
N ASP A 111 -14.29 13.31 -3.60
CA ASP A 111 -14.78 11.98 -3.99
C ASP A 111 -14.02 11.41 -5.19
N GLY A 112 -12.90 12.06 -5.55
CA GLY A 112 -11.98 11.61 -6.59
C GLY A 112 -11.31 10.29 -6.25
N LEU A 113 -10.80 9.62 -7.27
CA LEU A 113 -10.15 8.30 -7.18
C LEU A 113 -9.01 8.29 -6.16
N GLU A 114 -8.03 9.19 -6.29
CA GLU A 114 -6.90 9.27 -5.36
C GLU A 114 -7.32 9.71 -3.94
N PRO A 115 -8.15 10.75 -3.75
CA PRO A 115 -8.68 11.11 -2.43
C PRO A 115 -9.43 9.98 -1.73
N ALA A 116 -10.27 9.23 -2.44
CA ALA A 116 -11.00 8.09 -1.89
C ALA A 116 -10.06 6.98 -1.44
N LEU A 117 -9.07 6.60 -2.27
CA LEU A 117 -8.04 5.64 -1.93
C LEU A 117 -7.18 6.11 -0.75
N ALA A 118 -6.68 7.36 -0.79
CA ALA A 118 -5.86 7.91 0.28
C ALA A 118 -6.57 7.91 1.62
N ARG A 119 -7.85 8.29 1.66
CA ARG A 119 -8.68 8.28 2.88
C ARG A 119 -8.72 6.90 3.53
N VAL A 120 -8.95 5.85 2.75
CA VAL A 120 -9.06 4.49 3.26
C VAL A 120 -7.69 3.94 3.67
N MET A 121 -6.64 4.19 2.87
CA MET A 121 -5.27 3.75 3.20
C MET A 121 -4.75 4.41 4.48
N MET A 122 -5.03 5.70 4.68
CA MET A 122 -4.64 6.41 5.91
C MET A 122 -5.43 5.97 7.14
N ALA A 123 -6.58 5.31 6.98
CA ALA A 123 -7.33 4.70 8.07
C ALA A 123 -6.73 3.37 8.55
N ILE A 124 -5.84 2.73 7.78
CA ILE A 124 -5.17 1.48 8.17
C ILE A 124 -4.25 1.77 9.37
N PRO A 125 -4.40 1.04 10.50
CA PRO A 125 -3.56 1.26 11.67
C PRO A 125 -2.07 1.12 11.37
N GLY A 126 -1.32 2.17 11.64
CA GLY A 126 0.12 2.24 11.40
C GLY A 126 0.52 2.92 10.09
N ALA A 127 -0.40 3.19 9.18
CA ALA A 127 -0.15 4.00 7.99
C ALA A 127 0.24 5.45 8.38
N ARG A 128 1.18 6.05 7.64
CA ARG A 128 1.73 7.37 7.89
C ARG A 128 1.83 8.25 6.65
N ALA A 129 1.85 7.65 5.47
CA ALA A 129 1.80 8.36 4.20
C ALA A 129 1.22 7.46 3.13
N VAL A 130 0.68 8.07 2.10
CA VAL A 130 0.29 7.44 0.84
C VAL A 130 0.89 8.27 -0.28
N GLU A 131 1.51 7.62 -1.24
CA GLU A 131 2.03 8.22 -2.45
C GLU A 131 1.32 7.62 -3.66
N PHE A 132 1.09 8.44 -4.68
CA PHE A 132 0.58 8.01 -5.98
C PHE A 132 1.63 8.27 -7.06
N SER A 133 1.82 7.31 -7.96
CA SER A 133 2.77 7.41 -9.08
C SER A 133 4.16 7.87 -8.62
N LYS A 134 4.60 9.05 -9.03
CA LYS A 134 5.89 9.67 -8.69
C LYS A 134 5.97 10.21 -7.25
N GLY A 135 4.82 10.26 -6.54
CA GLY A 135 4.72 10.62 -5.13
C GLY A 135 5.44 11.90 -4.76
N PHE A 136 6.22 11.87 -3.70
CA PHE A 136 7.01 13.03 -3.24
C PHE A 136 8.05 13.52 -4.24
N GLN A 137 8.51 12.66 -5.16
CA GLN A 137 9.47 13.04 -6.19
C GLN A 137 8.91 14.12 -7.12
N SER A 138 7.59 14.13 -7.36
CA SER A 138 6.90 15.13 -8.19
C SER A 138 7.23 16.56 -7.81
N SER A 139 7.45 16.84 -6.52
CA SER A 139 7.77 18.19 -6.02
C SER A 139 9.12 18.75 -6.50
N SER A 140 9.99 17.89 -7.01
CA SER A 140 11.31 18.27 -7.55
C SER A 140 11.39 18.20 -9.08
N MET A 141 10.31 17.78 -9.76
CA MET A 141 10.25 17.63 -11.21
C MET A 141 9.76 18.91 -11.89
N LYS A 142 10.15 19.06 -13.16
CA LYS A 142 9.54 20.06 -14.06
C LYS A 142 8.29 19.47 -14.69
N GLY A 143 7.35 20.33 -15.09
CA GLY A 143 6.12 19.88 -15.75
C GLY A 143 6.39 19.04 -17.01
N SER A 144 7.40 19.39 -17.79
CA SER A 144 7.81 18.62 -18.99
C SER A 144 8.38 17.22 -18.67
N GLU A 145 8.85 17.01 -17.44
CA GLU A 145 9.38 15.73 -16.97
C GLU A 145 8.26 14.89 -16.31
N HIS A 146 7.28 15.56 -15.74
CA HIS A 146 6.16 14.93 -15.03
C HIS A 146 5.03 14.52 -15.96
N ASN A 147 4.71 15.36 -16.96
CA ASN A 147 3.59 15.14 -17.87
C ASN A 147 3.71 13.82 -18.64
N ASP A 148 2.60 13.09 -18.66
CA ASP A 148 2.48 11.88 -19.48
C ASP A 148 1.99 12.25 -20.89
N ALA A 149 2.68 11.75 -21.92
CA ALA A 149 2.18 11.83 -23.28
C ALA A 149 0.98 10.89 -23.47
N TRP A 150 0.04 11.26 -24.31
CA TRP A 150 -1.10 10.41 -24.64
C TRP A 150 -0.83 9.58 -25.89
N THR A 151 -1.28 8.34 -25.88
CA THR A 151 -1.15 7.40 -26.99
C THR A 151 -2.41 6.57 -27.18
N ILE A 152 -2.47 5.81 -28.28
CA ILE A 152 -3.53 4.83 -28.53
C ILE A 152 -2.92 3.43 -28.39
N ARG A 153 -3.41 2.64 -27.44
CA ARG A 153 -3.03 1.24 -27.27
C ARG A 153 -4.27 0.37 -27.40
N ALA A 154 -4.23 -0.62 -28.27
CA ALA A 154 -5.36 -1.53 -28.54
C ALA A 154 -6.69 -0.79 -28.84
N GLY A 155 -6.62 0.38 -29.49
CA GLY A 155 -7.79 1.18 -29.82
C GLY A 155 -8.31 2.07 -28.68
N GLN A 156 -7.68 2.08 -27.52
CA GLN A 156 -8.01 2.94 -26.39
C GLN A 156 -6.99 4.05 -26.20
N ILE A 157 -7.46 5.24 -25.84
CA ILE A 157 -6.61 6.38 -25.52
C ILE A 157 -6.17 6.23 -24.06
N SER A 158 -4.87 6.31 -23.80
CA SER A 158 -4.31 6.26 -22.46
C SER A 158 -3.00 7.05 -22.39
N PRO A 159 -2.55 7.47 -21.20
CA PRO A 159 -1.20 7.99 -21.03
C PRO A 159 -0.17 6.95 -21.43
N SER A 160 0.92 7.40 -22.05
CA SER A 160 2.03 6.52 -22.42
C SER A 160 3.11 6.53 -21.34
N SER A 161 3.72 5.38 -21.13
CA SER A 161 4.92 5.24 -20.30
C SER A 161 6.22 5.43 -21.07
N ASP A 162 6.18 6.02 -22.26
CA ASP A 162 7.35 6.14 -23.17
C ASP A 162 8.46 7.04 -22.59
N SER A 163 8.13 7.88 -21.60
CA SER A 163 9.11 8.69 -20.86
C SER A 163 9.94 7.86 -19.85
N GLY A 164 9.65 6.57 -19.68
CA GLY A 164 10.24 5.73 -18.63
C GLY A 164 9.69 6.00 -17.23
N ASN A 165 8.72 6.90 -17.11
CA ASN A 165 8.01 7.18 -15.87
C ASN A 165 6.71 6.37 -15.81
N LEU A 166 6.29 6.01 -14.59
CA LEU A 166 4.94 5.51 -14.36
C LEU A 166 3.93 6.63 -14.64
N PRO A 167 2.89 6.38 -15.46
CA PRO A 167 1.82 7.35 -15.63
C PRO A 167 1.07 7.56 -14.31
N ASP A 168 0.46 8.73 -14.15
CA ASP A 168 -0.25 9.04 -12.90
C ASP A 168 -1.49 8.17 -12.66
N GLY A 169 -2.07 7.61 -13.72
CA GLY A 169 -3.25 6.73 -13.63
C GLY A 169 -4.55 7.46 -13.31
N ALA A 170 -4.47 8.67 -12.77
CA ALA A 170 -5.59 9.54 -12.47
C ALA A 170 -5.31 10.98 -12.92
N LEU A 171 -6.36 11.70 -13.32
CA LEU A 171 -6.30 13.11 -13.68
C LEU A 171 -7.59 13.81 -13.26
N GLY A 172 -7.46 14.85 -12.43
CA GLY A 172 -8.61 15.61 -11.96
C GLY A 172 -9.60 14.79 -11.10
N GLY A 173 -9.13 13.73 -10.46
CA GLY A 173 -9.93 12.83 -9.63
C GLY A 173 -10.53 11.64 -10.39
N ARG A 174 -10.34 11.56 -11.71
CA ARG A 174 -10.88 10.47 -12.56
C ARG A 174 -9.73 9.62 -13.13
N SER A 175 -9.98 8.33 -13.30
CA SER A 175 -9.02 7.40 -13.93
C SER A 175 -8.74 7.76 -15.38
N THR A 176 -7.50 7.51 -15.83
CA THR A 176 -7.04 7.79 -17.20
C THR A 176 -7.02 6.55 -18.10
N GLY A 177 -7.32 5.36 -17.55
CA GLY A 177 -7.14 4.08 -18.23
C GLY A 177 -5.72 3.52 -18.14
N ALA A 178 -4.75 4.30 -17.69
CA ALA A 178 -3.42 3.80 -17.35
C ALA A 178 -3.42 3.12 -15.97
N PRO A 179 -2.44 2.24 -15.68
CA PRO A 179 -2.29 1.70 -14.34
C PRO A 179 -2.18 2.78 -13.28
N LEU A 180 -2.94 2.64 -12.20
CA LEU A 180 -2.77 3.48 -11.01
C LEU A 180 -1.82 2.78 -10.05
N HIS A 181 -0.76 3.46 -9.68
CA HIS A 181 0.25 2.99 -8.75
C HIS A 181 0.18 3.79 -7.45
N MET A 182 0.24 3.11 -6.30
CA MET A 182 0.31 3.76 -4.99
C MET A 182 1.22 3.00 -4.04
N VAL A 183 1.83 3.73 -3.10
CA VAL A 183 2.67 3.20 -2.02
C VAL A 183 2.15 3.69 -0.68
N VAL A 184 1.91 2.76 0.24
CA VAL A 184 1.46 3.04 1.60
C VAL A 184 2.60 2.81 2.57
N HIS A 185 2.94 3.84 3.36
CA HIS A 185 4.05 3.82 4.30
C HIS A 185 3.57 3.49 5.71
N PHE A 186 4.19 2.49 6.32
CA PHE A 186 3.89 2.04 7.67
C PHE A 186 5.03 2.36 8.63
N LYS A 187 4.70 3.02 9.73
CA LYS A 187 5.67 3.26 10.81
C LYS A 187 6.09 1.95 11.47
N PRO A 188 7.26 1.91 12.13
CA PRO A 188 7.60 0.80 13.01
C PRO A 188 6.54 0.61 14.10
N PRO A 189 6.18 -0.64 14.46
CA PRO A 189 5.36 -0.90 15.65
C PRO A 189 5.92 -0.23 16.89
N SER A 190 5.07 0.51 17.62
CA SER A 190 5.52 1.25 18.82
C SER A 190 5.72 0.35 20.04
N SER A 191 5.12 -0.84 20.05
CA SER A 191 5.25 -1.82 21.14
C SER A 191 6.50 -2.66 20.93
N ILE A 192 7.58 -2.29 21.62
CA ILE A 192 8.88 -2.98 21.53
C ILE A 192 9.33 -3.47 22.91
N SER A 193 10.17 -4.50 22.96
CA SER A 193 10.73 -5.02 24.19
C SER A 193 12.00 -4.29 24.66
N LYS A 194 12.56 -3.42 23.81
CA LYS A 194 13.66 -2.55 24.15
C LYS A 194 13.24 -1.51 25.19
N THR A 195 14.06 -1.32 26.22
CA THR A 195 13.77 -0.34 27.27
C THR A 195 13.81 1.08 26.70
N GLN A 196 12.75 1.82 26.93
CA GLN A 196 12.61 3.24 26.53
C GLN A 196 12.37 4.09 27.77
N THR A 197 12.75 5.38 27.72
CA THR A 197 12.42 6.32 28.78
C THR A 197 11.11 7.02 28.44
N THR A 198 10.17 7.04 29.37
CA THR A 198 8.88 7.71 29.22
C THR A 198 8.52 8.51 30.46
N LEU A 199 7.41 9.23 30.40
CA LEU A 199 6.86 9.95 31.56
C LEU A 199 5.82 9.09 32.27
N HIS A 200 5.98 8.94 33.59
CA HIS A 200 4.93 8.37 34.43
C HIS A 200 3.95 9.51 34.79
N LEU A 201 2.80 9.51 34.14
CA LEU A 201 1.83 10.61 34.23
C LEU A 201 1.43 10.97 35.68
N PRO A 202 1.14 10.02 36.59
CA PRO A 202 0.73 10.37 37.95
C PRO A 202 1.79 11.11 38.76
N SER A 203 3.08 10.81 38.55
CA SER A 203 4.17 11.43 39.32
C SER A 203 4.92 12.52 38.57
N GLY A 204 4.72 12.67 37.26
CA GLY A 204 5.50 13.58 36.39
C GLY A 204 6.98 13.18 36.22
N ALA A 205 7.39 12.01 36.74
CA ALA A 205 8.77 11.57 36.68
C ALA A 205 9.11 10.79 35.41
N LYS A 206 10.33 10.96 34.90
CA LYS A 206 10.89 10.10 33.85
C LYS A 206 11.13 8.71 34.42
N THR A 207 10.64 7.67 33.75
CA THR A 207 10.78 6.29 34.17
C THR A 207 11.13 5.37 32.99
N PRO A 208 11.91 4.30 33.21
CA PRO A 208 12.14 3.31 32.17
C PRO A 208 10.86 2.49 31.96
N LEU A 209 10.50 2.31 30.68
CA LEU A 209 9.39 1.47 30.25
C LEU A 209 9.94 0.32 29.39
N LYS A 210 9.59 -0.89 29.76
CA LYS A 210 9.78 -2.09 28.95
C LYS A 210 8.44 -2.77 28.75
N ILE A 211 7.95 -2.82 27.51
CA ILE A 211 6.66 -3.45 27.21
C ILE A 211 6.88 -4.97 27.13
N LYS A 212 6.16 -5.72 27.95
CA LYS A 212 6.21 -7.19 27.95
C LYS A 212 5.14 -7.73 26.98
N GLY A 213 5.50 -8.77 26.21
CA GLY A 213 4.57 -9.46 25.32
C GLY A 213 5.26 -9.92 24.02
N ARG A 214 4.47 -10.54 23.15
CA ARG A 214 4.88 -10.85 21.80
C ARG A 214 4.66 -9.61 20.93
N HIS A 215 5.71 -9.09 20.35
CA HIS A 215 5.69 -7.93 19.48
C HIS A 215 6.02 -8.35 18.03
N ASP A 216 5.29 -7.78 17.08
CA ASP A 216 5.64 -7.94 15.67
C ASP A 216 6.69 -6.89 15.32
N PRO A 217 7.84 -7.27 14.75
CA PRO A 217 8.91 -6.33 14.43
C PRO A 217 8.58 -5.41 13.24
N VAL A 218 7.63 -5.77 12.40
CA VAL A 218 7.24 -5.06 11.19
C VAL A 218 5.74 -5.19 10.92
N ILE A 219 5.12 -4.19 10.30
CA ILE A 219 3.69 -4.20 9.92
C ILE A 219 3.48 -4.70 8.49
N GLY A 220 4.33 -4.31 7.55
CA GLY A 220 4.16 -4.45 6.10
C GLY A 220 3.64 -5.79 5.61
N PRO A 221 4.27 -6.93 5.94
CA PRO A 221 3.81 -8.23 5.43
C PRO A 221 2.34 -8.54 5.75
N ARG A 222 1.85 -8.06 6.89
CA ARG A 222 0.45 -8.22 7.31
C ARG A 222 -0.47 -7.14 6.79
N ALA A 223 0.09 -6.00 6.40
CA ALA A 223 -0.66 -4.90 5.82
C ALA A 223 -0.99 -5.13 4.34
N VAL A 224 -0.21 -5.94 3.62
CA VAL A 224 -0.42 -6.21 2.19
C VAL A 224 -1.87 -6.62 1.89
N PRO A 225 -2.45 -7.67 2.49
CA PRO A 225 -3.82 -8.05 2.20
C PRO A 225 -4.85 -6.99 2.62
N VAL A 226 -4.52 -6.13 3.58
CA VAL A 226 -5.39 -5.04 4.02
C VAL A 226 -5.39 -3.89 3.01
N VAL A 227 -4.23 -3.52 2.49
CA VAL A 227 -4.08 -2.51 1.43
C VAL A 227 -4.82 -2.96 0.17
N GLU A 228 -4.61 -4.21 -0.27
CA GLU A 228 -5.29 -4.77 -1.43
C GLU A 228 -6.81 -4.78 -1.24
N ALA A 229 -7.29 -5.27 -0.09
CA ALA A 229 -8.70 -5.31 0.23
C ALA A 229 -9.33 -3.91 0.26
N SER A 230 -8.63 -2.94 0.84
CA SER A 230 -9.09 -1.56 0.89
C SER A 230 -9.21 -0.94 -0.50
N ALA A 231 -8.24 -1.20 -1.39
CA ALA A 231 -8.30 -0.77 -2.78
C ALA A 231 -9.49 -1.41 -3.52
N ILE A 232 -9.71 -2.72 -3.35
CA ILE A 232 -10.84 -3.45 -3.97
C ILE A 232 -12.17 -2.82 -3.60
N LEU A 233 -12.38 -2.52 -2.32
CA LEU A 233 -13.65 -1.94 -1.85
C LEU A 233 -13.88 -0.55 -2.43
N VAL A 234 -12.85 0.31 -2.44
CA VAL A 234 -12.96 1.66 -3.01
C VAL A 234 -13.22 1.61 -4.52
N ILE A 235 -12.47 0.79 -5.25
CA ILE A 235 -12.62 0.70 -6.70
C ILE A 235 -13.99 0.13 -7.08
N ALA A 236 -14.48 -0.87 -6.35
CA ALA A 236 -15.82 -1.42 -6.60
C ALA A 236 -16.91 -0.37 -6.39
N ASP A 237 -16.80 0.43 -5.33
CA ASP A 237 -17.74 1.51 -5.02
C ASP A 237 -17.76 2.57 -6.14
N LEU A 238 -16.58 3.06 -6.54
CA LEU A 238 -16.45 4.04 -7.61
C LEU A 238 -16.93 3.53 -8.98
N ILE A 239 -16.71 2.26 -9.28
CA ILE A 239 -17.21 1.64 -10.51
C ILE A 239 -18.75 1.54 -10.51
N GLU A 240 -19.35 1.18 -9.38
CA GLU A 240 -20.82 1.13 -9.28
C GLU A 240 -21.42 2.53 -9.38
N MET A 241 -20.84 3.54 -8.75
CA MET A 241 -21.26 4.93 -8.88
C MET A 241 -21.21 5.41 -10.34
N ALA A 242 -20.15 5.10 -11.07
CA ALA A 242 -19.99 5.50 -12.48
C ALA A 242 -21.00 4.85 -13.44
N LYS A 243 -21.74 3.81 -13.03
CA LYS A 243 -22.81 3.20 -13.83
C LYS A 243 -24.15 3.92 -13.71
N GLU A 244 -24.32 4.71 -12.66
CA GLU A 244 -25.58 5.44 -12.39
C GLU A 244 -25.63 6.79 -13.11
N GLU A 245 -24.50 7.25 -13.68
CA GLU A 245 -24.40 8.44 -14.54
C GLU A 245 -24.61 8.10 -16.03
#